data_4bd40fb8f00d62ec65add8c2c1e5d224
#
_entry.id   4bd40fb8f00d62ec65add8c2c1e5d224
#
_cell.length_a   1.000
_cell.length_b   1.000
_cell.length_c   1.000
_cell.angle_alpha   90.00
_cell.angle_beta   90.00
_cell.angle_gamma   90.00
#
_symmetry.space_group_name_H-M   'P 1'
#
loop_
_entity.id
_entity.type
_entity.pdbx_description
1 polymer ?
#
loop_
_entity_poly.entity_id
_entity_poly.type
_entity_poly.pdbx_seq_one_letter_code
_entity_poly.pdbx_strand_id
1 'polypeptide(L)' 'MSKKNILIAGLGLIGGSLARTIKSGHPDYHVAAYNRSQAPRDFAIQERIVDEVSDDFEELAVKADVIILNFPVQLSI' A
#
# COMPACT_ATOMS: atom_id res chain seq x y z
N MET A 1 10.53 0.88 -20.13
CA MET A 1 10.52 1.27 -18.72
C MET A 1 9.66 0.33 -17.95
N SER A 2 10.23 -0.31 -16.99
CA SER A 2 9.48 -1.27 -16.18
C SER A 2 8.69 -0.56 -15.10
N LYS A 3 7.42 -0.93 -15.00
CA LYS A 3 6.59 -0.48 -13.89
C LYS A 3 7.02 -1.23 -12.64
N LYS A 4 7.06 -0.54 -11.54
CA LYS A 4 7.31 -1.17 -10.27
C LYS A 4 6.01 -1.38 -9.51
N ASN A 5 5.92 -2.51 -8.83
CA ASN A 5 4.80 -2.83 -7.96
C ASN A 5 5.22 -2.57 -6.53
N ILE A 6 4.59 -1.59 -5.92
CA ILE A 6 4.87 -1.19 -4.54
C ILE A 6 3.72 -1.65 -3.67
N LEU A 7 4.03 -2.34 -2.60
CA LEU A 7 3.02 -2.74 -1.62
C LEU A 7 3.22 -1.95 -0.34
N ILE A 8 2.19 -1.27 0.10
CA ILE A 8 2.18 -0.60 1.39
C ILE A 8 1.32 -1.42 2.33
N ALA A 9 1.94 -1.99 3.35
CA ALA A 9 1.23 -2.79 4.34
C ALA A 9 0.85 -1.90 5.50
N GLY A 10 -0.42 -1.59 5.60
CA GLY A 10 -0.97 -0.71 6.62
C GLY A 10 -1.30 0.68 6.05
N LEU A 11 -2.61 1.02 6.07
CA LEU A 11 -3.10 2.29 5.55
C LEU A 11 -3.29 3.24 6.70
N GLY A 12 -2.65 3.83 7.37
CA GLY A 12 -2.87 4.90 8.34
C GLY A 12 -2.62 6.24 7.65
N LEU A 13 -2.54 7.28 8.41
CA LEU A 13 -2.25 8.61 7.88
C LEU A 13 -0.93 8.62 7.11
N ILE A 14 0.08 7.97 7.67
CA ILE A 14 1.40 7.92 7.05
C ILE A 14 1.38 7.08 5.78
N GLY A 15 0.69 5.93 5.81
CA GLY A 15 0.58 5.05 4.65
C GLY A 15 -0.12 5.72 3.50
N GLY A 16 -1.23 6.42 3.75
CA GLY A 16 -1.94 7.16 2.72
C GLY A 16 -1.11 8.29 2.14
N SER A 17 -0.41 9.03 2.98
CA SER A 17 0.46 10.11 2.56
C SER A 17 1.62 9.59 1.70
N LEU A 18 2.21 8.46 2.11
CA LEU A 18 3.30 7.84 1.36
C LEU A 18 2.82 7.37 -0.01
N ALA A 19 1.63 6.77 -0.08
CA ALA A 19 1.06 6.32 -1.35
C ALA A 19 0.86 7.48 -2.30
N ARG A 20 0.32 8.59 -1.81
CA ARG A 20 0.13 9.79 -2.63
C ARG A 20 1.45 10.33 -3.15
N THR A 21 2.46 10.34 -2.30
CA THR A 21 3.80 10.82 -2.67
C THR A 21 4.39 9.95 -3.78
N ILE A 22 4.28 8.62 -3.64
CA ILE A 22 4.79 7.69 -4.64
C ILE A 22 4.08 7.88 -5.97
N LYS A 23 2.75 7.94 -5.96
CA LYS A 23 1.98 8.12 -7.18
C LYS A 23 2.26 9.45 -7.85
N SER A 24 2.48 10.50 -7.06
CA SER A 24 2.78 11.81 -7.58
C SER A 24 4.15 11.86 -8.25
N GLY A 25 5.14 11.21 -7.65
CA GLY A 25 6.50 11.17 -8.20
C GLY A 25 6.69 10.13 -9.30
N HIS A 26 5.90 9.05 -9.24
CA HIS A 26 6.02 7.92 -10.16
C HIS A 26 4.65 7.44 -10.61
N PRO A 27 3.96 8.19 -11.47
CA PRO A 27 2.59 7.83 -11.85
C PRO A 27 2.47 6.50 -12.58
N ASP A 28 3.57 5.98 -13.10
CA ASP A 28 3.59 4.67 -13.76
C ASP A 28 3.73 3.50 -12.79
N TYR A 29 4.00 3.77 -11.51
CA TYR A 29 4.10 2.70 -10.53
C TYR A 29 2.72 2.19 -10.16
N HIS A 30 2.63 0.88 -9.97
CA HIS A 30 1.41 0.26 -9.44
C HIS A 30 1.55 0.20 -7.93
N VAL A 31 0.69 0.90 -7.22
CA VAL A 31 0.73 0.94 -5.76
C VAL A 31 -0.44 0.15 -5.21
N ALA A 32 -0.14 -0.88 -4.46
CA ALA A 32 -1.13 -1.70 -3.77
C ALA A 32 -1.05 -1.43 -2.28
N ALA A 33 -2.16 -1.61 -1.60
CA ALA A 33 -2.20 -1.44 -0.15
C ALA A 33 -2.88 -2.62 0.51
N TYR A 34 -2.27 -3.10 1.56
CA TYR A 34 -2.86 -4.11 2.43
C TYR A 34 -3.37 -3.44 3.69
N ASN A 35 -4.60 -3.74 4.06
CA ASN A 35 -5.15 -3.30 5.34
C ASN A 35 -6.23 -4.30 5.75
N ARG A 36 -6.26 -4.64 7.03
CA ARG A 36 -7.23 -5.62 7.54
C ARG A 36 -8.64 -5.05 7.57
N SER A 37 -8.76 -3.75 7.81
CA SER A 37 -10.06 -3.10 7.92
C SER A 37 -10.54 -2.65 6.55
N GLN A 38 -11.83 -2.85 6.30
CA GLN A 38 -12.43 -2.52 5.01
C GLN A 38 -12.51 -1.01 4.76
N ALA A 39 -12.85 -0.23 5.78
CA ALA A 39 -13.06 1.20 5.60
C ALA A 39 -11.84 1.93 5.04
N PRO A 40 -10.61 1.73 5.57
CA PRO A 40 -9.45 2.35 4.97
C PRO A 40 -9.18 1.88 3.53
N ARG A 41 -9.46 0.61 3.24
CA ARG A 41 -9.29 0.08 1.87
C ARG A 41 -10.24 0.77 0.91
N ASP A 42 -11.50 0.89 1.29
CA ASP A 42 -12.51 1.54 0.45
C ASP A 42 -12.15 3.01 0.20
N PHE A 43 -11.72 3.69 1.24
CA PHE A 43 -11.32 5.08 1.13
C PHE A 43 -10.13 5.25 0.17
N ALA A 44 -9.13 4.41 0.29
CA ALA A 44 -7.94 4.51 -0.55
C ALA A 44 -8.25 4.30 -2.03
N ILE A 45 -9.14 3.36 -2.34
CA ILE A 45 -9.56 3.13 -3.72
C ILE A 45 -10.45 4.25 -4.22
N GLN A 46 -11.40 4.69 -3.41
CA GLN A 46 -12.33 5.74 -3.80
C GLN A 46 -11.61 7.05 -4.09
N GLU A 47 -10.62 7.38 -3.29
CA GLU A 47 -9.84 8.60 -3.44
C GLU A 47 -8.67 8.44 -4.39
N ARG A 48 -8.52 7.28 -5.02
CA ARG A 48 -7.45 6.98 -5.97
C ARG A 48 -6.05 7.18 -5.37
N ILE A 49 -5.95 6.90 -4.08
CA ILE A 49 -4.66 6.97 -3.37
C ILE A 49 -3.77 5.81 -3.81
N VAL A 50 -4.40 4.65 -4.05
CA VAL A 50 -3.70 3.44 -4.49
C VAL A 50 -4.44 2.84 -5.68
N ASP A 51 -3.79 1.93 -6.39
CA ASP A 51 -4.36 1.26 -7.55
C ASP A 51 -5.09 -0.03 -7.19
N GLU A 52 -4.71 -0.65 -6.09
CA GLU A 52 -5.25 -1.94 -5.68
C GLU A 52 -5.24 -2.03 -4.15
N VAL A 53 -6.23 -2.71 -3.58
CA VAL A 53 -6.26 -2.98 -2.15
C VAL A 53 -6.66 -4.43 -1.92
N SER A 54 -6.24 -4.99 -0.80
CA SER A 54 -6.64 -6.34 -0.41
C SER A 54 -6.47 -6.50 1.10
N ASP A 55 -7.20 -7.48 1.65
CA ASP A 55 -7.00 -7.91 3.02
C ASP A 55 -6.14 -9.18 3.08
N ASP A 56 -5.61 -9.60 1.95
CA ASP A 56 -4.72 -10.75 1.85
C ASP A 56 -3.31 -10.26 1.52
N PHE A 57 -2.46 -10.22 2.54
CA PHE A 57 -1.11 -9.72 2.39
C PHE A 57 -0.29 -10.55 1.41
N GLU A 58 -0.42 -11.87 1.46
CA GLU A 58 0.37 -12.75 0.61
C GLU A 58 0.05 -12.55 -0.87
N GLU A 59 -1.22 -12.35 -1.18
CA GLU A 59 -1.65 -12.11 -2.55
C GLU A 59 -0.94 -10.88 -3.14
N LEU A 60 -0.81 -9.84 -2.36
CA LEU A 60 -0.16 -8.61 -2.82
C LEU A 60 1.36 -8.72 -2.76
N ALA A 61 1.87 -9.42 -1.75
CA ALA A 61 3.31 -9.51 -1.53
C ALA A 61 4.03 -10.25 -2.66
N VAL A 62 3.40 -11.29 -3.21
CA VAL A 62 4.05 -12.09 -4.27
C VAL A 62 4.24 -11.29 -5.55
N LYS A 63 3.46 -10.23 -5.73
CA LYS A 63 3.54 -9.38 -6.91
C LYS A 63 4.41 -8.14 -6.69
N ALA A 64 4.80 -7.88 -5.45
CA ALA A 64 5.47 -6.63 -5.11
C ALA A 64 6.96 -6.68 -5.38
N ASP A 65 7.47 -5.60 -5.94
CA ASP A 65 8.92 -5.40 -6.06
C ASP A 65 9.48 -4.79 -4.78
N VAL A 66 8.68 -3.95 -4.11
CA VAL A 66 9.04 -3.30 -2.86
C VAL A 66 7.88 -3.41 -1.90
N ILE A 67 8.16 -3.77 -0.67
CA ILE A 67 7.15 -3.86 0.40
C ILE A 67 7.52 -2.87 1.48
N ILE A 68 6.61 -1.95 1.78
CA ILE A 68 6.79 -0.96 2.83
C ILE A 68 5.86 -1.31 3.98
N LEU A 69 6.43 -1.62 5.12
CA LEU A 69 5.66 -1.94 6.31
C LEU A 69 5.35 -0.66 7.07
N ASN A 70 4.07 -0.37 7.22
CA ASN A 70 3.62 0.85 7.87
C ASN A 70 2.66 0.53 9.01
N PHE A 71 3.08 -0.30 9.92
CA PHE A 71 2.34 -0.58 11.14
C PHE A 71 3.33 -0.80 12.28
N PRO A 72 2.89 -0.57 13.52
CA PRO A 72 3.79 -0.74 14.66
C PRO A 72 4.26 -2.18 14.76
N VAL A 73 5.56 -2.35 14.87
CA VAL A 73 6.14 -3.66 15.13
C VAL A 73 6.45 -3.71 16.62
N GLN A 74 5.75 -4.59 17.32
CA GLN A 74 6.03 -4.81 18.73
C GLN A 74 6.99 -5.97 18.85
N LEU A 75 8.16 -5.68 19.33
CA LEU A 75 9.12 -6.72 19.64
C LEU A 75 8.90 -7.16 21.07
N SER A 76 8.38 -8.36 21.23
CA SER A 76 8.32 -8.99 22.54
C SER A 76 9.65 -9.61 22.82
N ILE A 77 10.28 -9.13 23.81
CA ILE A 77 11.55 -9.69 24.25
C ILE A 77 11.31 -10.50 25.50
#